data_d7484bf2f4ffa90052c11a44c48a67f5
#
_entry.id   d7484bf2f4ffa90052c11a44c48a67f5
#
_cell.length_a   1.000
_cell.length_b   1.000
_cell.length_c   1.000
_cell.angle_alpha   90.00
_cell.angle_beta   90.00
_cell.angle_gamma   90.00
#
_symmetry.space_group_name_H-M   'P 1'
#
loop_
_entity.id
_entity.type
_entity.pdbx_description
1 polymer ?
#
loop_
_entity_poly.entity_id
_entity_poly.type
_entity_poly.pdbx_seq_one_letter_code
_entity_poly.pdbx_strand_id
1 'polypeptide(L)'
;MPSTPLLTGVGRRPAFHVMTKPIGPICNLDCRYCFYLEKEDLYQSERKQRPSWEMPEEVLENYIQQYIASQRVPEISFAWQGGEPTLLGVRFFEKVVALQKKYADGKTIHNAFQTNGTLLDDAWGEFLAKNNFLIGLSIDGPAHLHDAYRVDKQGRPTFERVMAGMNVLKKHAVEFNTLTVVNRKNSQEPLAVYKFLREVGSGFIQFIPLVERNPIAPIET
;
A
#
# COMPACT_ATOMS: atom_id res chain seq x y z
N MET A 1 0.95 16.13 -54.36
CA MET A 1 0.73 15.37 -53.14
C MET A 1 1.20 16.22 -51.98
N PRO A 2 0.34 16.60 -51.01
CA PRO A 2 0.78 17.40 -49.89
C PRO A 2 1.51 16.50 -48.88
N SER A 3 2.74 16.87 -48.54
CA SER A 3 3.58 16.25 -47.51
C SER A 3 2.96 16.50 -46.13
N THR A 4 2.59 15.43 -45.45
CA THR A 4 2.15 15.45 -44.04
C THR A 4 3.31 15.97 -43.19
N PRO A 5 3.12 17.00 -42.32
CA PRO A 5 4.16 17.44 -41.43
C PRO A 5 4.43 16.36 -40.40
N LEU A 6 5.66 15.90 -40.33
CA LEU A 6 6.17 15.12 -39.22
C LEU A 6 6.00 15.94 -37.93
N LEU A 7 5.19 15.43 -37.01
CA LEU A 7 5.02 15.97 -35.68
C LEU A 7 6.37 15.88 -34.92
N THR A 8 7.20 16.92 -35.08
CA THR A 8 8.37 17.15 -34.23
C THR A 8 7.97 17.79 -32.90
N GLY A 9 6.99 17.16 -32.23
CA GLY A 9 6.73 17.44 -30.84
C GLY A 9 7.70 16.59 -30.01
N VAL A 10 8.77 17.22 -29.50
CA VAL A 10 9.46 16.70 -28.31
C VAL A 10 8.46 16.78 -27.18
N GLY A 11 7.51 15.83 -27.19
CA GLY A 11 6.45 15.74 -26.21
C GLY A 11 7.05 15.65 -24.82
N ARG A 12 6.69 16.57 -23.93
CA ARG A 12 6.93 16.43 -22.49
C ARG A 12 6.47 15.03 -22.13
N ARG A 13 7.41 14.16 -21.77
CA ARG A 13 7.04 12.83 -21.24
C ARG A 13 6.17 13.08 -20.03
N PRO A 14 4.95 12.53 -19.97
CA PRO A 14 4.05 12.72 -18.84
C PRO A 14 4.74 12.18 -17.57
N ALA A 15 4.44 12.79 -16.44
CA ALA A 15 4.79 12.22 -15.15
C ALA A 15 4.10 10.86 -15.02
N PHE A 16 4.77 9.89 -14.43
CA PHE A 16 4.22 8.57 -14.18
C PHE A 16 4.36 8.21 -12.70
N HIS A 17 3.55 7.28 -12.25
CA HIS A 17 3.52 6.84 -10.88
C HIS A 17 3.94 5.37 -10.79
N VAL A 18 4.74 5.04 -9.78
CA VAL A 18 5.19 3.66 -9.51
C VAL A 18 4.72 3.24 -8.13
N MET A 19 4.01 2.11 -8.09
CA MET A 19 3.65 1.44 -6.84
C MET A 19 4.71 0.39 -6.52
N THR A 20 5.32 0.49 -5.36
CA THR A 20 6.44 -0.36 -4.95
C THR A 20 6.00 -1.35 -3.88
N LYS A 21 6.40 -2.60 -4.06
CA LYS A 21 6.08 -3.72 -3.18
C LYS A 21 7.35 -4.34 -2.59
N PRO A 22 7.97 -3.68 -1.57
CA PRO A 22 9.33 -3.99 -1.14
C PRO A 22 9.46 -5.33 -0.41
N ILE A 23 8.35 -5.94 0.01
CA ILE A 23 8.31 -7.27 0.65
C ILE A 23 7.52 -8.28 -0.21
N GLY A 24 7.18 -7.92 -1.46
CA GLY A 24 6.38 -8.80 -2.33
C GLY A 24 5.04 -9.18 -1.70
N PRO A 25 4.62 -10.45 -1.78
CA PRO A 25 3.32 -10.92 -1.30
C PRO A 25 3.27 -11.24 0.20
N ILE A 26 4.38 -11.16 0.91
CA ILE A 26 4.44 -11.58 2.31
C ILE A 26 3.60 -10.67 3.19
N CYS A 27 2.70 -11.28 3.96
CA CYS A 27 1.78 -10.61 4.88
C CYS A 27 1.65 -11.41 6.17
N ASN A 28 1.40 -10.71 7.27
CA ASN A 28 1.08 -11.32 8.57
C ASN A 28 -0.41 -11.69 8.70
N LEU A 29 -1.25 -11.26 7.75
CA LEU A 29 -2.65 -11.63 7.65
C LEU A 29 -2.90 -12.68 6.56
N ASP A 30 -4.10 -13.26 6.60
CA ASP A 30 -4.62 -14.23 5.63
C ASP A 30 -6.05 -13.85 5.23
N CYS A 31 -6.21 -12.63 4.71
CA CYS A 31 -7.51 -12.11 4.31
C CYS A 31 -8.12 -12.97 3.21
N ARG A 32 -9.35 -13.49 3.43
CA ARG A 32 -10.00 -14.49 2.57
C ARG A 32 -10.25 -14.05 1.13
N TYR A 33 -10.20 -12.76 0.85
CA TYR A 33 -10.35 -12.18 -0.50
C TYR A 33 -9.04 -11.66 -1.08
N CYS A 34 -7.90 -11.89 -0.43
CA CYS A 34 -6.65 -11.28 -0.86
C CYS A 34 -6.08 -11.96 -2.12
N PHE A 35 -6.29 -11.35 -3.26
CA PHE A 35 -5.74 -11.81 -4.55
C PHE A 35 -4.20 -11.80 -4.60
N TYR A 36 -3.55 -11.16 -3.62
CA TYR A 36 -2.10 -10.96 -3.65
C TYR A 36 -1.33 -12.04 -2.89
N LEU A 37 -1.94 -12.73 -1.93
CA LEU A 37 -1.29 -13.82 -1.18
C LEU A 37 -0.86 -14.99 -2.08
N GLU A 38 -1.70 -15.37 -3.05
CA GLU A 38 -1.38 -16.44 -4.02
C GLU A 38 -0.16 -16.11 -4.90
N LYS A 39 0.27 -14.84 -4.95
CA LYS A 39 1.46 -14.45 -5.73
C LYS A 39 2.76 -15.02 -5.16
N GLU A 40 2.76 -15.45 -3.91
CA GLU A 40 3.88 -16.19 -3.32
C GLU A 40 4.19 -17.48 -4.09
N ASP A 41 3.15 -18.15 -4.59
CA ASP A 41 3.28 -19.41 -5.32
C ASP A 41 3.93 -19.26 -6.70
N LEU A 42 3.84 -18.07 -7.30
CA LEU A 42 4.45 -17.80 -8.61
C LEU A 42 5.99 -17.79 -8.57
N TYR A 43 6.59 -17.65 -7.41
CA TYR A 43 8.03 -17.45 -7.23
C TYR A 43 8.70 -18.55 -6.38
N GLN A 44 8.11 -19.74 -6.32
CA GLN A 44 8.62 -20.86 -5.49
C GLN A 44 10.06 -21.28 -5.83
N SER A 45 10.45 -21.23 -7.12
CA SER A 45 11.82 -21.51 -7.57
C SER A 45 12.82 -20.44 -7.11
N GLU A 46 12.41 -19.19 -7.12
CA GLU A 46 13.25 -18.06 -6.71
C GLU A 46 13.38 -17.97 -5.18
N ARG A 47 12.35 -18.41 -4.45
CA ARG A 47 12.36 -18.50 -2.98
C ARG A 47 13.46 -19.41 -2.45
N LYS A 48 13.82 -20.49 -3.17
CA LYS A 48 14.93 -21.37 -2.82
C LYS A 48 16.29 -20.69 -2.95
N GLN A 49 16.39 -19.70 -3.85
CA GLN A 49 17.63 -18.94 -4.12
C GLN A 49 17.71 -17.64 -3.31
N ARG A 50 16.56 -17.09 -2.91
CA ARG A 50 16.45 -15.87 -2.10
C ARG A 50 15.51 -16.13 -0.93
N PRO A 51 16.03 -16.51 0.25
CA PRO A 51 15.20 -16.82 1.41
C PRO A 51 14.44 -15.59 1.97
N SER A 52 14.88 -14.39 1.64
CA SER A 52 14.21 -13.14 2.03
C SER A 52 13.46 -12.52 0.86
N TRP A 53 12.20 -12.14 1.10
CA TRP A 53 11.39 -11.32 0.19
C TRP A 53 11.70 -9.83 0.29
N GLU A 54 12.53 -9.43 1.24
CA GLU A 54 12.94 -8.05 1.42
C GLU A 54 13.67 -7.55 0.17
N MET A 55 13.29 -6.36 -0.29
CA MET A 55 13.98 -5.70 -1.39
C MET A 55 15.44 -5.44 -1.00
N PRO A 56 16.42 -5.95 -1.76
CA PRO A 56 17.84 -5.70 -1.50
C PRO A 56 18.16 -4.20 -1.49
N GLU A 57 19.08 -3.79 -0.65
CA GLU A 57 19.46 -2.38 -0.50
C GLU A 57 19.92 -1.74 -1.81
N GLU A 58 20.69 -2.48 -2.61
CA GLU A 58 21.11 -2.03 -3.95
C GLU A 58 19.92 -1.78 -4.89
N VAL A 59 18.91 -2.67 -4.85
CA VAL A 59 17.69 -2.51 -5.67
C VAL A 59 16.88 -1.31 -5.20
N LEU A 60 16.76 -1.13 -3.88
CA LEU A 60 16.07 0.01 -3.27
C LEU A 60 16.74 1.34 -3.69
N GLU A 61 18.05 1.43 -3.58
CA GLU A 61 18.82 2.63 -3.96
C GLU A 61 18.68 2.93 -5.44
N ASN A 62 18.89 1.94 -6.30
CA ASN A 62 18.74 2.06 -7.76
C ASN A 62 17.31 2.49 -8.14
N TYR A 63 16.28 1.91 -7.51
CA TYR A 63 14.89 2.29 -7.74
C TYR A 63 14.66 3.77 -7.39
N ILE A 64 15.03 4.20 -6.19
CA ILE A 64 14.80 5.57 -5.72
C ILE A 64 15.55 6.57 -6.63
N GLN A 65 16.82 6.32 -6.92
CA GLN A 65 17.64 7.19 -7.77
C GLN A 65 17.04 7.32 -9.18
N GLN A 66 16.73 6.20 -9.84
CA GLN A 66 16.22 6.20 -11.20
C GLN A 66 14.81 6.79 -11.28
N TYR A 67 13.93 6.48 -10.31
CA TYR A 67 12.58 7.00 -10.29
C TYR A 67 12.60 8.54 -10.14
N ILE A 68 13.38 9.08 -9.22
CA ILE A 68 13.52 10.53 -9.04
C ILE A 68 14.12 11.18 -10.29
N ALA A 69 15.19 10.62 -10.86
CA ALA A 69 15.87 11.16 -12.04
C ALA A 69 14.97 11.14 -13.29
N SER A 70 14.08 10.17 -13.41
CA SER A 70 13.15 10.05 -14.55
C SER A 70 12.01 11.07 -14.54
N GLN A 71 11.67 11.64 -13.38
CA GLN A 71 10.57 12.57 -13.22
C GLN A 71 11.02 14.01 -13.57
N ARG A 72 10.18 14.72 -14.31
CA ARG A 72 10.39 16.13 -14.71
C ARG A 72 9.52 17.12 -13.96
N VAL A 73 8.78 16.63 -12.97
CA VAL A 73 7.88 17.43 -12.12
C VAL A 73 8.57 17.78 -10.81
N PRO A 74 8.21 18.90 -10.16
CA PRO A 74 8.82 19.33 -8.91
C PRO A 74 8.42 18.48 -7.71
N GLU A 75 7.31 17.75 -7.80
CA GLU A 75 6.78 16.91 -6.73
C GLU A 75 6.70 15.45 -7.19
N ILE A 76 7.22 14.55 -6.38
CA ILE A 76 7.27 13.11 -6.67
C ILE A 76 6.62 12.34 -5.54
N SER A 77 5.65 11.48 -5.89
CA SER A 77 4.97 10.62 -4.93
C SER A 77 5.47 9.18 -5.04
N PHE A 78 5.90 8.62 -3.92
CA PHE A 78 6.19 7.21 -3.75
C PHE A 78 5.00 6.51 -3.11
N ALA A 79 4.58 5.36 -3.65
CA ALA A 79 3.55 4.52 -3.07
C ALA A 79 4.14 3.18 -2.64
N TRP A 80 4.07 2.92 -1.34
CA TRP A 80 4.55 1.70 -0.71
C TRP A 80 3.38 0.80 -0.35
N GLN A 81 3.35 -0.38 -0.94
CA GLN A 81 2.29 -1.37 -0.79
C GLN A 81 2.91 -2.79 -0.79
N GLY A 82 2.11 -3.80 -0.92
CA GLY A 82 2.54 -5.19 -1.10
C GLY A 82 1.70 -6.13 -0.29
N GLY A 83 2.31 -7.14 0.33
CA GLY A 83 1.70 -7.92 1.38
C GLY A 83 1.45 -7.04 2.60
N GLU A 84 2.39 -7.01 3.53
CA GLU A 84 2.35 -6.03 4.62
C GLU A 84 3.72 -5.34 4.78
N PRO A 85 3.86 -4.09 4.32
CA PRO A 85 5.15 -3.40 4.32
C PRO A 85 5.71 -3.16 5.74
N THR A 86 4.87 -3.07 6.78
CA THR A 86 5.34 -2.88 8.16
C THR A 86 6.20 -4.04 8.69
N LEU A 87 6.14 -5.21 8.05
CA LEU A 87 7.03 -6.35 8.36
C LEU A 87 8.51 -6.04 8.14
N LEU A 88 8.83 -5.06 7.29
CA LEU A 88 10.21 -4.60 7.06
C LEU A 88 10.76 -3.76 8.22
N GLY A 89 9.89 -3.30 9.11
CA GLY A 89 10.26 -2.46 10.24
C GLY A 89 10.59 -1.02 9.86
N VAL A 90 10.64 -0.14 10.86
CA VAL A 90 10.93 1.30 10.71
C VAL A 90 12.30 1.54 10.06
N ARG A 91 13.31 0.73 10.40
CA ARG A 91 14.68 0.91 9.88
C ARG A 91 14.79 0.84 8.36
N PHE A 92 13.99 -0.01 7.72
CA PHE A 92 13.94 -0.06 6.26
C PHE A 92 13.44 1.29 5.68
N PHE A 93 12.40 1.84 6.25
CA PHE A 93 11.83 3.11 5.78
C PHE A 93 12.65 4.34 6.19
N GLU A 94 13.45 4.27 7.25
CA GLU A 94 14.49 5.27 7.53
C GLU A 94 15.53 5.32 6.41
N LYS A 95 15.98 4.17 5.89
CA LYS A 95 16.84 4.10 4.71
C LYS A 95 16.15 4.67 3.47
N VAL A 96 14.87 4.33 3.23
CA VAL A 96 14.08 4.90 2.14
C VAL A 96 14.14 6.43 2.17
N VAL A 97 13.83 7.03 3.32
CA VAL A 97 13.83 8.50 3.48
C VAL A 97 15.23 9.09 3.30
N ALA A 98 16.25 8.43 3.82
CA ALA A 98 17.65 8.86 3.64
C ALA A 98 18.06 8.86 2.16
N LEU A 99 17.72 7.81 1.42
CA LEU A 99 18.00 7.72 -0.02
C LEU A 99 17.19 8.75 -0.83
N GLN A 100 15.91 8.93 -0.49
CA GLN A 100 15.09 9.97 -1.12
C GLN A 100 15.70 11.36 -0.93
N LYS A 101 16.15 11.70 0.28
CA LYS A 101 16.84 12.97 0.55
C LYS A 101 18.16 13.10 -0.24
N LYS A 102 18.92 12.00 -0.34
CA LYS A 102 20.18 11.96 -1.10
C LYS A 102 19.98 12.29 -2.58
N TYR A 103 18.88 11.81 -3.18
CA TYR A 103 18.63 11.92 -4.61
C TYR A 103 17.54 12.93 -4.99
N ALA A 104 16.97 13.68 -4.05
CA ALA A 104 15.83 14.59 -4.27
C ALA A 104 16.06 15.65 -5.35
N ASP A 105 17.31 16.12 -5.51
CA ASP A 105 17.70 17.13 -6.54
C ASP A 105 16.74 18.34 -6.57
N GLY A 106 16.42 18.88 -5.39
CA GLY A 106 15.52 20.03 -5.23
C GLY A 106 14.03 19.72 -5.39
N LYS A 107 13.65 18.45 -5.59
CA LYS A 107 12.24 18.04 -5.70
C LYS A 107 11.63 17.74 -4.33
N THR A 108 10.33 17.99 -4.20
CA THR A 108 9.55 17.61 -3.02
C THR A 108 9.14 16.14 -3.13
N ILE A 109 9.41 15.36 -2.09
CA ILE A 109 9.09 13.93 -2.05
C ILE A 109 7.92 13.70 -1.10
N HIS A 110 6.87 13.04 -1.60
CA HIS A 110 5.72 12.59 -0.84
C HIS A 110 5.73 11.07 -0.74
N ASN A 111 5.35 10.53 0.41
CA ASN A 111 5.25 9.09 0.63
C ASN A 111 3.82 8.71 1.02
N ALA A 112 3.22 7.79 0.28
CA ALA A 112 1.99 7.12 0.64
C ALA A 112 2.29 5.66 1.00
N PHE A 113 1.71 5.17 2.08
CA PHE A 113 1.99 3.86 2.65
C PHE A 113 0.69 3.13 2.97
N GLN A 114 0.46 2.00 2.32
CA GLN A 114 -0.73 1.18 2.56
C GLN A 114 -0.41 0.03 3.51
N THR A 115 -1.17 -0.08 4.60
CA THR A 115 -0.98 -1.10 5.63
C THR A 115 -2.30 -1.66 6.15
N ASN A 116 -2.24 -2.88 6.67
CA ASN A 116 -3.34 -3.44 7.46
C ASN A 116 -3.38 -2.89 8.90
N GLY A 117 -2.39 -2.13 9.33
CA GLY A 117 -2.34 -1.42 10.60
C GLY A 117 -2.07 -2.27 11.84
N THR A 118 -2.02 -3.59 11.74
CA THR A 118 -1.95 -4.49 12.91
C THR A 118 -0.59 -4.50 13.61
N LEU A 119 0.44 -3.93 12.99
CA LEU A 119 1.82 -3.86 13.51
C LEU A 119 2.28 -2.43 13.81
N LEU A 120 1.37 -1.45 13.73
CA LEU A 120 1.69 -0.07 14.06
C LEU A 120 1.84 0.09 15.58
N ASP A 121 2.97 0.63 16.00
CA ASP A 121 3.32 0.99 17.36
C ASP A 121 3.80 2.44 17.44
N ASP A 122 4.21 2.89 18.63
CA ASP A 122 4.67 4.26 18.83
C ASP A 122 5.91 4.61 17.97
N ALA A 123 6.81 3.66 17.73
CA ALA A 123 7.97 3.89 16.86
C ALA A 123 7.55 4.15 15.42
N TRP A 124 6.55 3.42 14.92
CA TRP A 124 5.93 3.70 13.63
C TRP A 124 5.23 5.05 13.62
N GLY A 125 4.44 5.36 14.66
CA GLY A 125 3.74 6.64 14.75
C GLY A 125 4.69 7.84 14.68
N GLU A 126 5.76 7.83 15.46
CA GLU A 126 6.80 8.87 15.46
C GLU A 126 7.48 9.00 14.09
N PHE A 127 7.87 7.88 13.49
CA PHE A 127 8.53 7.87 12.18
C PHE A 127 7.62 8.45 11.08
N LEU A 128 6.37 7.99 11.02
CA LEU A 128 5.41 8.40 9.98
C LEU A 128 5.06 9.88 10.10
N ALA A 129 4.82 10.37 11.32
CA ALA A 129 4.56 11.79 11.58
C ALA A 129 5.76 12.66 11.20
N LYS A 130 6.97 12.31 11.67
CA LYS A 130 8.22 13.06 11.40
C LYS A 130 8.51 13.20 9.90
N ASN A 131 8.13 12.21 9.10
CA ASN A 131 8.44 12.18 7.68
C ASN A 131 7.21 12.44 6.77
N ASN A 132 6.09 12.91 7.35
CA ASN A 132 4.87 13.29 6.64
C ASN A 132 4.35 12.19 5.68
N PHE A 133 4.27 10.94 6.16
CA PHE A 133 3.68 9.87 5.40
C PHE A 133 2.15 9.96 5.41
N LEU A 134 1.52 9.79 4.25
CA LEU A 134 0.08 9.56 4.14
C LEU A 134 -0.21 8.06 4.26
N ILE A 135 -1.03 7.66 5.20
CA ILE A 135 -1.33 6.25 5.46
C ILE A 135 -2.67 5.85 4.85
N GLY A 136 -2.67 4.80 4.06
CA GLY A 136 -3.86 4.07 3.65
C GLY A 136 -4.12 2.91 4.61
N LEU A 137 -4.99 3.11 5.61
CA LEU A 137 -5.30 2.10 6.61
C LEU A 137 -6.44 1.19 6.13
N SER A 138 -6.17 -0.09 6.05
CA SER A 138 -7.14 -1.09 5.59
C SER A 138 -8.12 -1.48 6.68
N ILE A 139 -9.41 -1.11 6.53
CA ILE A 139 -10.49 -1.48 7.45
C ILE A 139 -11.83 -1.59 6.71
N ASP A 140 -12.59 -2.68 6.92
CA ASP A 140 -13.76 -3.01 6.10
C ASP A 140 -15.11 -2.70 6.78
N GLY A 141 -15.09 -1.92 7.86
CA GLY A 141 -16.28 -1.56 8.63
C GLY A 141 -16.22 -2.03 10.08
N PRO A 142 -17.34 -2.12 10.79
CA PRO A 142 -17.44 -2.64 12.16
C PRO A 142 -16.85 -4.05 12.30
N ALA A 143 -16.51 -4.45 13.52
CA ALA A 143 -15.82 -5.70 13.83
C ALA A 143 -16.40 -6.93 13.12
N HIS A 144 -17.73 -7.13 13.17
CA HIS A 144 -18.40 -8.30 12.58
C HIS A 144 -18.29 -8.34 11.04
N LEU A 145 -18.11 -7.22 10.37
CA LEU A 145 -17.89 -7.13 8.92
C LEU A 145 -16.41 -7.25 8.57
N HIS A 146 -15.55 -6.58 9.32
CA HIS A 146 -14.10 -6.63 9.14
C HIS A 146 -13.56 -8.05 9.36
N ASP A 147 -13.84 -8.65 10.49
CA ASP A 147 -13.32 -9.97 10.90
C ASP A 147 -13.92 -11.14 10.10
N ALA A 148 -14.98 -10.88 9.32
CA ALA A 148 -15.52 -11.89 8.42
C ALA A 148 -14.52 -12.32 7.33
N TYR A 149 -13.64 -11.41 6.91
CA TYR A 149 -12.69 -11.66 5.84
C TYR A 149 -11.24 -11.34 6.21
N ARG A 150 -10.99 -10.34 7.07
CA ARG A 150 -9.64 -9.97 7.49
C ARG A 150 -9.25 -10.73 8.75
N VAL A 151 -8.62 -11.86 8.55
CA VAL A 151 -8.13 -12.75 9.61
C VAL A 151 -6.61 -12.86 9.56
N ASP A 152 -6.02 -13.28 10.68
CA ASP A 152 -4.58 -13.58 10.70
C ASP A 152 -4.30 -15.01 10.17
N LYS A 153 -3.02 -15.41 10.17
CA LYS A 153 -2.56 -16.73 9.69
C LYS A 153 -3.13 -17.94 10.48
N GLN A 154 -3.74 -17.68 11.64
CA GLN A 154 -4.46 -18.70 12.44
C GLN A 154 -5.99 -18.59 12.33
N GLY A 155 -6.50 -17.74 11.43
CA GLY A 155 -7.93 -17.49 11.26
C GLY A 155 -8.57 -16.62 12.37
N ARG A 156 -7.76 -15.96 13.21
CA ARG A 156 -8.27 -15.14 14.33
C ARG A 156 -8.66 -13.74 13.85
N PRO A 157 -9.63 -13.08 14.52
CA PRO A 157 -10.04 -11.71 14.29
C PRO A 157 -8.88 -10.72 14.34
N THR A 158 -8.96 -9.64 13.54
CA THR A 158 -7.91 -8.63 13.46
C THR A 158 -8.38 -7.22 13.80
N PHE A 159 -9.69 -7.00 13.93
CA PHE A 159 -10.30 -5.68 14.12
C PHE A 159 -9.67 -4.89 15.28
N GLU A 160 -9.56 -5.49 16.47
CA GLU A 160 -9.01 -4.81 17.64
C GLU A 160 -7.56 -4.36 17.43
N ARG A 161 -6.75 -5.17 16.72
CA ARG A 161 -5.37 -4.81 16.38
C ARG A 161 -5.30 -3.66 15.39
N VAL A 162 -6.20 -3.62 14.41
CA VAL A 162 -6.30 -2.50 13.46
C VAL A 162 -6.73 -1.22 14.16
N MET A 163 -7.71 -1.31 15.08
CA MET A 163 -8.14 -0.16 15.89
C MET A 163 -7.03 0.36 16.80
N ALA A 164 -6.22 -0.54 17.38
CA ALA A 164 -5.03 -0.14 18.14
C ALA A 164 -4.04 0.62 17.25
N GLY A 165 -3.73 0.12 16.05
CA GLY A 165 -2.89 0.81 15.06
C GLY A 165 -3.47 2.16 14.62
N MET A 166 -4.78 2.26 14.41
CA MET A 166 -5.45 3.53 14.12
C MET A 166 -5.28 4.54 15.27
N ASN A 167 -5.37 4.09 16.51
CA ASN A 167 -5.15 4.95 17.67
C ASN A 167 -3.71 5.45 17.76
N VAL A 168 -2.73 4.66 17.35
CA VAL A 168 -1.33 5.11 17.20
C VAL A 168 -1.24 6.24 16.17
N LEU A 169 -1.84 6.08 14.99
CA LEU A 169 -1.85 7.13 13.97
C LEU A 169 -2.47 8.44 14.51
N LYS A 170 -3.60 8.35 15.22
CA LYS A 170 -4.25 9.52 15.85
C LYS A 170 -3.39 10.15 16.94
N LYS A 171 -2.79 9.34 17.81
CA LYS A 171 -1.92 9.81 18.91
C LYS A 171 -0.76 10.65 18.39
N HIS A 172 -0.16 10.23 17.27
CA HIS A 172 0.99 10.90 16.67
C HIS A 172 0.61 11.91 15.57
N ALA A 173 -0.69 12.21 15.41
CA ALA A 173 -1.21 13.11 14.37
C ALA A 173 -0.74 12.76 12.94
N VAL A 174 -0.62 11.47 12.64
CA VAL A 174 -0.30 10.98 11.29
C VAL A 174 -1.53 11.08 10.40
N GLU A 175 -1.40 11.66 9.22
CA GLU A 175 -2.48 11.70 8.23
C GLU A 175 -2.81 10.30 7.70
N PHE A 176 -4.09 9.94 7.67
CA PHE A 176 -4.51 8.66 7.13
C PHE A 176 -5.88 8.70 6.46
N ASN A 177 -6.04 7.84 5.47
CA ASN A 177 -7.30 7.49 4.83
C ASN A 177 -7.70 6.09 5.22
N THR A 178 -9.00 5.79 5.30
CA THR A 178 -9.47 4.41 5.41
C THR A 178 -9.70 3.81 4.04
N LEU A 179 -9.17 2.61 3.83
CA LEU A 179 -9.34 1.82 2.60
C LEU A 179 -10.23 0.62 2.92
N THR A 180 -11.40 0.60 2.32
CA THR A 180 -12.44 -0.41 2.56
C THR A 180 -12.67 -1.23 1.31
N VAL A 181 -12.39 -2.53 1.38
CA VAL A 181 -12.76 -3.45 0.30
C VAL A 181 -14.25 -3.75 0.42
N VAL A 182 -15.01 -3.36 -0.62
CA VAL A 182 -16.44 -3.67 -0.71
C VAL A 182 -16.58 -5.12 -1.16
N ASN A 183 -17.08 -5.95 -0.27
CA ASN A 183 -17.26 -7.39 -0.45
C ASN A 183 -18.73 -7.78 -0.26
N ARG A 184 -19.03 -9.06 -0.52
CA ARG A 184 -20.40 -9.58 -0.46
C ARG A 184 -21.08 -9.34 0.90
N LYS A 185 -20.33 -9.30 2.01
CA LYS A 185 -20.91 -9.18 3.35
C LYS A 185 -21.16 -7.71 3.72
N ASN A 186 -20.15 -6.85 3.58
CA ASN A 186 -20.29 -5.45 3.99
C ASN A 186 -21.14 -4.62 3.01
N SER A 187 -21.30 -5.06 1.76
CA SER A 187 -22.23 -4.43 0.79
C SER A 187 -23.70 -4.57 1.19
N GLN A 188 -24.04 -5.49 2.09
CA GLN A 188 -25.41 -5.62 2.62
C GLN A 188 -25.70 -4.64 3.76
N GLU A 189 -24.66 -4.04 4.35
CA GLU A 189 -24.78 -3.09 5.47
C GLU A 189 -24.07 -1.74 5.17
N PRO A 190 -24.35 -1.09 4.02
CA PRO A 190 -23.56 0.07 3.56
C PRO A 190 -23.64 1.25 4.53
N LEU A 191 -24.80 1.47 5.17
CA LEU A 191 -24.97 2.55 6.14
C LEU A 191 -24.21 2.29 7.45
N ALA A 192 -24.15 1.03 7.90
CA ALA A 192 -23.37 0.67 9.08
C ALA A 192 -21.86 0.90 8.83
N VAL A 193 -21.37 0.46 7.67
CA VAL A 193 -19.98 0.69 7.24
C VAL A 193 -19.67 2.18 7.17
N TYR A 194 -20.49 2.96 6.47
CA TYR A 194 -20.27 4.39 6.30
C TYR A 194 -20.29 5.16 7.63
N LYS A 195 -21.29 4.90 8.49
CA LYS A 195 -21.40 5.54 9.81
C LYS A 195 -20.18 5.22 10.67
N PHE A 196 -19.79 3.95 10.73
CA PHE A 196 -18.60 3.52 11.45
C PHE A 196 -17.33 4.25 10.97
N LEU A 197 -17.07 4.26 9.65
CA LEU A 197 -15.88 4.92 9.09
C LEU A 197 -15.87 6.43 9.34
N ARG A 198 -17.04 7.08 9.35
CA ARG A 198 -17.20 8.48 9.73
C ARG A 198 -16.92 8.72 11.21
N GLU A 199 -17.34 7.82 12.08
CA GLU A 199 -17.16 7.89 13.53
C GLU A 199 -15.69 7.66 13.94
N VAL A 200 -15.01 6.70 13.33
CA VAL A 200 -13.60 6.46 13.63
C VAL A 200 -12.67 7.57 13.11
N GLY A 201 -13.19 8.53 12.34
CA GLY A 201 -12.60 9.84 12.14
C GLY A 201 -11.40 9.89 11.22
N SER A 202 -11.43 9.13 10.11
CA SER A 202 -10.58 9.50 8.98
C SER A 202 -11.30 10.56 8.16
N GLY A 203 -10.65 11.62 7.77
CA GLY A 203 -11.25 12.64 6.91
C GLY A 203 -11.62 12.10 5.52
N PHE A 204 -10.98 11.03 5.06
CA PHE A 204 -11.14 10.45 3.73
C PHE A 204 -11.40 8.95 3.80
N ILE A 205 -12.40 8.52 3.03
CA ILE A 205 -12.84 7.13 2.92
C ILE A 205 -12.72 6.70 1.47
N GLN A 206 -12.01 5.62 1.20
CA GLN A 206 -11.92 5.05 -0.13
C GLN A 206 -12.58 3.67 -0.14
N PHE A 207 -13.59 3.50 -0.99
CA PHE A 207 -14.21 2.21 -1.25
C PHE A 207 -13.59 1.55 -2.47
N ILE A 208 -13.16 0.30 -2.33
CA ILE A 208 -12.48 -0.46 -3.37
C ILE A 208 -13.34 -1.69 -3.67
N PRO A 209 -13.97 -1.78 -4.86
CA PRO A 209 -14.74 -2.98 -5.22
C PRO A 209 -13.85 -4.21 -5.25
N LEU A 210 -14.33 -5.29 -4.63
CA LEU A 210 -13.67 -6.60 -4.76
C LEU A 210 -13.94 -7.15 -6.16
N VAL A 211 -12.85 -7.40 -6.90
CA VAL A 211 -12.91 -8.03 -8.21
C VAL A 211 -12.07 -9.30 -8.15
N GLU A 212 -12.71 -10.44 -8.19
CA GLU A 212 -12.07 -11.76 -8.19
C GLU A 212 -12.33 -12.47 -9.50
N ARG A 213 -11.35 -13.29 -9.92
CA ARG A 213 -11.60 -14.26 -10.99
C ARG A 213 -12.56 -15.33 -10.48
N ASN A 214 -13.58 -15.65 -11.26
CA ASN A 214 -14.36 -16.86 -11.01
C ASN A 214 -13.47 -18.07 -11.39
N PRO A 215 -13.02 -18.89 -10.44
CA PRO A 215 -12.15 -20.04 -10.74
C PRO A 215 -12.85 -21.12 -11.59
N ILE A 216 -14.17 -21.04 -11.77
CA ILE A 216 -14.99 -22.02 -12.51
C ILE A 216 -15.25 -21.56 -13.95
N ALA A 217 -15.02 -20.29 -14.28
CA ALA A 217 -15.20 -19.81 -15.65
C ALA A 217 -13.96 -20.16 -16.49
N PRO A 218 -14.10 -20.94 -17.60
CA PRO A 218 -13.00 -21.13 -18.52
C PRO A 218 -12.53 -19.80 -19.08
N ILE A 219 -11.23 -19.63 -19.21
CA ILE A 219 -10.67 -18.49 -19.94
C ILE A 219 -11.07 -18.72 -21.40
N GLU A 220 -12.07 -18.00 -21.89
CA GLU A 220 -12.31 -17.92 -23.33
C GLU A 220 -11.10 -17.22 -23.96
N THR A 221 -10.34 -18.00 -24.70
CA THR A 221 -9.17 -17.56 -25.50
C THR A 221 -9.62 -16.93 -26.80
#